data_1ee021ea174ca2643b2d9b10091626af
#
_entry.id   1ee021ea174ca2643b2d9b10091626af
#
_cell.length_a   1.000
_cell.length_b   1.000
_cell.length_c   1.000
_cell.angle_alpha   90.00
_cell.angle_beta   90.00
_cell.angle_gamma   90.00
#
_symmetry.space_group_name_H-M   'P 1'
#
loop_
_entity.id
_entity.type
_entity.pdbx_description
1 polymer ?
#
loop_
_entity_poly.entity_id
_entity_poly.type
_entity_poly.pdbx_seq_one_letter_code
_entity_poly.pdbx_strand_id
1 'polypeptide(L)'
;MIFKDDITDFDFWGFCDIDLIFGNLNHFISNEIFENYDKLFYHGHFCLFKNCDKMNYLFMKKYENVCDFKFASHTNYSCHFDENGTVSYAYENEIDIKQYFKWCFYDVPYNSYKFITISSQYEKYAYWHNGNLFMCDADNNKNEIMYIHLQKRKMSNWLDIDEKCNSFYILRDEFLDTKNVNIYDILNFIDINRQNIFDLETKNKRKKQILDNILSGALIARLKFFKQK
;
A
#
# COMPACT_ATOMS: atom_id res chain seq x y z
N MET A 1 13.26 -16.68 13.68
CA MET A 1 12.20 -15.77 13.21
C MET A 1 11.40 -15.34 14.43
N ILE A 2 11.13 -14.04 14.64
CA ILE A 2 10.50 -13.50 15.87
C ILE A 2 9.08 -14.04 16.05
N PHE A 3 8.30 -14.12 14.98
CA PHE A 3 6.89 -14.54 14.99
C PHE A 3 6.69 -16.01 14.59
N LYS A 4 7.69 -16.88 14.81
CA LYS A 4 7.59 -18.27 14.35
C LYS A 4 6.43 -19.01 14.99
N ASP A 5 6.24 -18.83 16.28
CA ASP A 5 5.19 -19.53 17.04
C ASP A 5 3.79 -18.99 16.68
N ASP A 6 3.69 -17.69 16.32
CA ASP A 6 2.42 -17.06 15.95
C ASP A 6 1.90 -17.55 14.60
N ILE A 7 2.78 -18.00 13.70
CA ILE A 7 2.41 -18.42 12.33
C ILE A 7 2.38 -19.94 12.14
N THR A 8 2.72 -20.74 13.14
CA THR A 8 2.92 -22.20 13.01
C THR A 8 1.69 -22.93 12.47
N ASP A 9 0.49 -22.50 12.82
CA ASP A 9 -0.77 -23.14 12.44
C ASP A 9 -1.38 -22.59 11.14
N PHE A 10 -0.68 -21.72 10.44
CA PHE A 10 -1.15 -21.09 9.20
C PHE A 10 -0.34 -21.53 7.98
N ASP A 11 -1.02 -21.76 6.85
CA ASP A 11 -0.38 -22.08 5.57
C ASP A 11 0.32 -20.88 4.94
N PHE A 12 -0.17 -19.69 5.22
CA PHE A 12 0.37 -18.41 4.75
C PHE A 12 0.46 -17.40 5.90
N TRP A 13 1.45 -16.54 5.82
CA TRP A 13 1.58 -15.33 6.64
C TRP A 13 1.84 -14.13 5.75
N GLY A 14 1.69 -12.95 6.27
CA GLY A 14 1.93 -11.76 5.48
C GLY A 14 2.00 -10.49 6.30
N PHE A 15 2.13 -9.40 5.58
CA PHE A 15 2.08 -8.07 6.16
C PHE A 15 1.28 -7.12 5.26
N CYS A 16 0.77 -6.07 5.87
CA CYS A 16 0.15 -4.97 5.14
C CYS A 16 0.49 -3.63 5.80
N ASP A 17 0.37 -2.56 5.03
CA ASP A 17 0.40 -1.22 5.58
C ASP A 17 -0.88 -0.93 6.38
N ILE A 18 -0.77 -0.05 7.37
CA ILE A 18 -1.90 0.28 8.27
C ILE A 18 -2.93 1.21 7.63
N ASP A 19 -2.63 1.79 6.48
CA ASP A 19 -3.47 2.71 5.73
C ASP A 19 -4.14 2.05 4.52
N LEU A 20 -4.45 0.75 4.64
CA LEU A 20 -5.28 -0.01 3.72
C LEU A 20 -6.73 -0.08 4.21
N ILE A 21 -7.66 -0.01 3.27
CA ILE A 21 -9.06 -0.36 3.51
C ILE A 21 -9.38 -1.55 2.62
N PHE A 22 -9.74 -2.66 3.26
CA PHE A 22 -10.04 -3.90 2.57
C PHE A 22 -11.51 -4.01 2.17
N GLY A 23 -11.72 -4.59 0.99
CA GLY A 23 -12.96 -5.20 0.56
C GLY A 23 -12.98 -6.70 0.86
N ASN A 24 -13.73 -7.45 0.08
CA ASN A 24 -13.88 -8.90 0.25
C ASN A 24 -12.70 -9.65 -0.39
N LEU A 25 -11.72 -10.02 0.40
CA LEU A 25 -10.52 -10.73 -0.07
C LEU A 25 -10.87 -12.05 -0.75
N ASN A 26 -11.92 -12.75 -0.32
CA ASN A 26 -12.30 -14.06 -0.87
C ASN A 26 -12.78 -13.98 -2.34
N HIS A 27 -13.17 -12.81 -2.82
CA HIS A 27 -13.52 -12.61 -4.24
C HIS A 27 -12.27 -12.54 -5.14
N PHE A 28 -11.09 -12.34 -4.55
CA PHE A 28 -9.83 -12.13 -5.27
C PHE A 28 -8.80 -13.22 -5.06
N ILE A 29 -8.87 -13.93 -3.93
CA ILE A 29 -7.89 -14.95 -3.54
C ILE A 29 -8.66 -16.25 -3.30
N SER A 30 -8.61 -17.16 -4.28
CA SER A 30 -9.23 -18.49 -4.18
C SER A 30 -8.27 -19.50 -3.55
N ASN A 31 -8.81 -20.64 -3.11
CA ASN A 31 -8.01 -21.77 -2.63
C ASN A 31 -6.99 -22.24 -3.69
N GLU A 32 -7.38 -22.25 -4.96
CA GLU A 32 -6.49 -22.61 -6.07
C GLU A 32 -5.25 -21.70 -6.13
N ILE A 33 -5.40 -20.41 -5.81
CA ILE A 33 -4.26 -19.48 -5.76
C ILE A 33 -3.32 -19.87 -4.62
N PHE A 34 -3.84 -20.17 -3.43
CA PHE A 34 -3.01 -20.60 -2.29
C PHE A 34 -2.30 -21.95 -2.56
N GLU A 35 -2.92 -22.86 -3.28
CA GLU A 35 -2.32 -24.16 -3.63
C GLU A 35 -1.17 -24.02 -4.63
N ASN A 36 -1.28 -23.10 -5.60
CA ASN A 36 -0.38 -23.03 -6.74
C ASN A 36 0.76 -22.02 -6.61
N TYR A 37 0.73 -21.13 -5.62
CA TYR A 37 1.70 -20.04 -5.51
C TYR A 37 2.39 -20.01 -4.14
N ASP A 38 3.64 -19.53 -4.13
CA ASP A 38 4.46 -19.40 -2.92
C ASP A 38 4.38 -17.98 -2.34
N LYS A 39 4.09 -16.98 -3.18
CA LYS A 39 3.87 -15.60 -2.80
C LYS A 39 2.70 -15.01 -3.54
N LEU A 40 1.87 -14.24 -2.82
CA LEU A 40 0.78 -13.48 -3.41
C LEU A 40 1.09 -12.00 -3.30
N PHE A 41 0.91 -11.28 -4.41
CA PHE A 41 1.19 -9.86 -4.59
C PHE A 41 2.68 -9.52 -4.40
N TYR A 42 3.08 -8.34 -4.85
CA TYR A 42 4.50 -7.97 -4.76
C TYR A 42 4.73 -6.55 -4.23
N HIS A 43 3.70 -5.71 -4.20
CA HIS A 43 3.83 -4.38 -3.61
C HIS A 43 4.01 -4.45 -2.10
N GLY A 44 4.90 -3.65 -1.56
CA GLY A 44 5.24 -3.64 -0.14
C GLY A 44 4.09 -3.33 0.81
N HIS A 45 3.00 -2.74 0.31
CA HIS A 45 1.83 -2.43 1.13
C HIS A 45 0.89 -3.62 1.41
N PHE A 46 0.96 -4.72 0.64
CA PHE A 46 0.25 -5.97 0.95
C PHE A 46 0.91 -7.16 0.26
N CYS A 47 1.40 -8.11 1.05
CA CYS A 47 2.03 -9.35 0.58
C CYS A 47 1.66 -10.52 1.46
N LEU A 48 1.46 -11.70 0.84
CA LEU A 48 1.31 -12.97 1.54
C LEU A 48 2.38 -13.95 1.07
N PHE A 49 2.90 -14.75 1.99
CA PHE A 49 3.98 -15.71 1.79
C PHE A 49 3.56 -17.08 2.30
N LYS A 50 3.82 -18.12 1.52
CA LYS A 50 3.63 -19.49 1.96
C LYS A 50 4.51 -19.79 3.18
N ASN A 51 3.92 -20.37 4.21
CA ASN A 51 4.63 -20.70 5.44
C ASN A 51 5.49 -21.95 5.26
N CYS A 52 6.67 -21.78 4.72
CA CYS A 52 7.69 -22.82 4.60
C CYS A 52 9.09 -22.23 4.77
N ASP A 53 10.06 -23.05 5.13
CA ASP A 53 11.42 -22.59 5.43
C ASP A 53 12.04 -21.79 4.29
N LYS A 54 11.82 -22.18 3.04
CA LYS A 54 12.30 -21.48 1.87
C LYS A 54 11.82 -20.01 1.86
N MET A 55 10.53 -19.80 2.07
CA MET A 55 9.94 -18.47 2.04
C MET A 55 10.22 -17.67 3.32
N ASN A 56 10.20 -18.36 4.47
CA ASN A 56 10.42 -17.74 5.79
C ASN A 56 11.84 -17.18 5.98
N TYR A 57 12.83 -17.75 5.29
CA TYR A 57 14.24 -17.31 5.36
C TYR A 57 14.73 -16.63 4.08
N LEU A 58 13.87 -16.38 3.11
CA LEU A 58 14.22 -15.75 1.84
C LEU A 58 14.92 -14.39 2.01
N PHE A 59 14.49 -13.61 2.99
CA PHE A 59 15.06 -12.28 3.30
C PHE A 59 16.53 -12.33 3.72
N MET A 60 17.05 -13.50 4.12
CA MET A 60 18.45 -13.68 4.52
C MET A 60 19.39 -14.00 3.35
N LYS A 61 18.85 -14.33 2.18
CA LYS A 61 19.68 -14.56 0.99
C LYS A 61 20.45 -13.30 0.61
N LYS A 62 21.58 -13.50 -0.05
CA LYS A 62 22.42 -12.42 -0.55
C LYS A 62 22.56 -12.52 -2.05
N TYR A 63 22.42 -11.38 -2.70
CA TYR A 63 22.64 -11.23 -4.13
C TYR A 63 23.57 -10.06 -4.37
N GLU A 64 24.36 -10.16 -5.42
CA GLU A 64 25.30 -9.10 -5.80
C GLU A 64 24.53 -7.81 -6.16
N ASN A 65 24.99 -6.68 -5.65
CA ASN A 65 24.42 -5.34 -5.88
C ASN A 65 22.97 -5.13 -5.41
N VAL A 66 22.46 -6.00 -4.51
CA VAL A 66 21.14 -5.90 -3.91
C VAL A 66 21.26 -5.52 -2.43
N CYS A 67 20.36 -4.68 -1.94
CA CYS A 67 20.29 -4.35 -0.52
C CYS A 67 19.95 -5.60 0.27
N ASP A 68 20.89 -6.15 1.04
CA ASP A 68 20.67 -7.31 1.88
C ASP A 68 20.17 -6.93 3.28
N PHE A 69 19.67 -7.92 4.03
CA PHE A 69 19.15 -7.73 5.38
C PHE A 69 20.18 -7.10 6.33
N LYS A 70 21.46 -7.49 6.23
CA LYS A 70 22.51 -6.96 7.08
C LYS A 70 22.71 -5.46 6.86
N PHE A 71 22.73 -5.02 5.60
CA PHE A 71 22.81 -3.60 5.28
C PHE A 71 21.56 -2.85 5.74
N ALA A 72 20.37 -3.37 5.42
CA ALA A 72 19.10 -2.75 5.76
C ALA A 72 18.92 -2.56 7.27
N SER A 73 19.33 -3.53 8.08
CA SER A 73 19.19 -3.48 9.55
C SER A 73 20.21 -2.57 10.26
N HIS A 74 21.29 -2.14 9.59
CA HIS A 74 22.35 -1.33 10.19
C HIS A 74 22.54 0.05 9.55
N THR A 75 21.69 0.43 8.62
CA THR A 75 21.76 1.72 7.93
C THR A 75 20.63 2.66 8.35
N ASN A 76 20.90 3.96 8.32
CA ASN A 76 19.87 5.00 8.44
C ASN A 76 19.21 5.34 7.10
N TYR A 77 19.60 4.68 6.01
CA TYR A 77 18.99 4.83 4.70
C TYR A 77 17.75 3.95 4.59
N SER A 78 16.63 4.52 4.13
CA SER A 78 15.43 3.75 3.81
C SER A 78 15.67 2.96 2.51
N CYS A 79 15.94 1.68 2.64
CA CYS A 79 16.30 0.81 1.51
C CYS A 79 15.07 0.34 0.73
N HIS A 80 13.87 0.52 1.26
CA HIS A 80 12.66 -0.15 0.75
C HIS A 80 12.94 -1.65 0.55
N PHE A 81 13.40 -2.29 1.62
CA PHE A 81 13.94 -3.66 1.57
C PHE A 81 12.92 -4.69 1.09
N ASP A 82 11.66 -4.49 1.40
CA ASP A 82 10.50 -5.25 0.96
C ASP A 82 10.24 -5.14 -0.55
N GLU A 83 10.49 -3.97 -1.15
CA GLU A 83 10.22 -3.67 -2.55
C GLU A 83 11.47 -3.76 -3.45
N ASN A 84 12.63 -3.38 -2.94
CA ASN A 84 13.87 -3.24 -3.72
C ASN A 84 15.05 -4.05 -3.18
N GLY A 85 14.83 -4.87 -2.15
CA GLY A 85 15.87 -5.67 -1.51
C GLY A 85 15.92 -7.10 -2.01
N THR A 86 16.53 -7.95 -1.17
CA THR A 86 16.73 -9.37 -1.44
C THR A 86 15.45 -10.10 -1.83
N VAL A 87 14.34 -9.79 -1.15
CA VAL A 87 13.07 -10.48 -1.34
C VAL A 87 12.51 -10.21 -2.73
N SER A 88 12.48 -8.95 -3.15
CA SER A 88 12.00 -8.57 -4.48
C SER A 88 12.88 -9.17 -5.59
N TYR A 89 14.21 -9.06 -5.44
CA TYR A 89 15.15 -9.63 -6.41
C TYR A 89 14.99 -11.14 -6.56
N ALA A 90 14.75 -11.87 -5.46
CA ALA A 90 14.55 -13.31 -5.50
C ALA A 90 13.33 -13.72 -6.35
N TYR A 91 12.24 -12.98 -6.28
CA TYR A 91 11.04 -13.27 -7.07
C TYR A 91 11.24 -13.08 -8.56
N GLU A 92 12.05 -12.10 -8.92
CA GLU A 92 12.31 -11.81 -10.34
C GLU A 92 13.31 -12.78 -10.96
N ASN A 93 14.17 -13.40 -10.14
CA ASN A 93 15.33 -14.14 -10.63
C ASN A 93 15.35 -15.64 -10.21
N GLU A 94 14.52 -16.06 -9.25
CA GLU A 94 14.45 -17.47 -8.82
C GLU A 94 13.30 -18.20 -9.49
N ILE A 95 13.62 -19.12 -10.38
CA ILE A 95 12.66 -19.89 -11.21
C ILE A 95 11.73 -20.76 -10.37
N ASP A 96 12.17 -21.19 -9.18
CA ASP A 96 11.43 -22.09 -8.32
C ASP A 96 10.48 -21.38 -7.33
N ILE A 97 10.39 -20.06 -7.37
CA ILE A 97 9.40 -19.27 -6.60
C ILE A 97 8.24 -18.88 -7.50
N LYS A 98 7.07 -19.41 -7.21
CA LYS A 98 5.84 -19.08 -7.94
C LYS A 98 5.16 -17.88 -7.30
N GLN A 99 5.08 -16.78 -8.02
CA GLN A 99 4.40 -15.57 -7.58
C GLN A 99 3.09 -15.36 -8.32
N TYR A 100 2.03 -15.09 -7.54
CA TYR A 100 0.75 -14.60 -8.06
C TYR A 100 0.69 -13.09 -8.02
N PHE A 101 0.28 -12.48 -9.13
CA PHE A 101 -0.01 -11.07 -9.21
C PHE A 101 -1.23 -10.83 -10.10
N LYS A 102 -2.17 -10.04 -9.57
CA LYS A 102 -3.30 -9.51 -10.32
C LYS A 102 -3.53 -8.07 -9.85
N TRP A 103 -3.73 -7.17 -10.80
CA TRP A 103 -4.09 -5.80 -10.46
C TRP A 103 -5.57 -5.73 -10.04
N CYS A 104 -5.82 -5.81 -8.75
CA CYS A 104 -7.15 -5.83 -8.15
C CYS A 104 -7.30 -4.84 -6.98
N PHE A 105 -6.43 -3.85 -6.91
CA PHE A 105 -6.42 -2.81 -5.88
C PHE A 105 -6.15 -1.45 -6.50
N TYR A 106 -6.32 -0.40 -5.72
CA TYR A 106 -5.97 0.94 -6.13
C TYR A 106 -5.03 1.61 -5.14
N ASP A 107 -3.99 2.22 -5.70
CA ASP A 107 -3.00 3.00 -4.98
C ASP A 107 -3.24 4.47 -5.29
N VAL A 108 -3.48 5.26 -4.24
CA VAL A 108 -3.91 6.67 -4.37
C VAL A 108 -2.71 7.57 -4.12
N PRO A 109 -2.27 8.38 -5.10
CA PRO A 109 -1.07 9.18 -4.95
C PRO A 109 -1.21 10.20 -3.81
N TYR A 110 -0.25 10.20 -2.89
CA TYR A 110 -0.23 11.09 -1.73
C TYR A 110 -0.02 12.56 -2.08
N ASN A 111 0.54 12.83 -3.25
CA ASN A 111 0.91 14.17 -3.72
C ASN A 111 -0.15 14.84 -4.61
N SER A 112 -1.33 14.24 -4.74
CA SER A 112 -2.46 14.82 -5.45
C SER A 112 -3.55 15.27 -4.48
N TYR A 113 -4.10 16.46 -4.69
CA TYR A 113 -5.30 16.90 -3.97
C TYR A 113 -6.52 16.10 -4.43
N LYS A 114 -6.64 15.85 -5.72
CA LYS A 114 -7.75 15.06 -6.25
C LYS A 114 -7.64 13.60 -5.81
N PHE A 115 -8.78 12.97 -5.59
CA PHE A 115 -8.86 11.54 -5.32
C PHE A 115 -8.82 10.78 -6.64
N ILE A 116 -7.63 10.75 -7.21
CA ILE A 116 -7.32 9.99 -8.43
C ILE A 116 -6.52 8.74 -8.04
N THR A 117 -6.42 7.81 -8.95
CA THR A 117 -5.59 6.60 -8.77
C THR A 117 -4.33 6.69 -9.64
N ILE A 118 -3.29 5.95 -9.30
CA ILE A 118 -2.06 5.87 -10.11
C ILE A 118 -2.37 5.38 -11.53
N SER A 119 -3.38 4.50 -11.68
CA SER A 119 -3.79 3.95 -12.97
C SER A 119 -4.76 4.84 -13.76
N SER A 120 -5.24 5.95 -13.19
CA SER A 120 -6.22 6.82 -13.84
C SER A 120 -6.06 8.27 -13.39
N GLN A 121 -6.10 9.19 -14.34
CA GLN A 121 -6.09 10.64 -14.08
C GLN A 121 -7.49 11.22 -13.81
N TYR A 122 -8.53 10.42 -13.96
CA TYR A 122 -9.90 10.84 -13.66
C TYR A 122 -10.15 10.76 -12.17
N GLU A 123 -10.83 11.79 -11.65
CA GLU A 123 -11.25 11.82 -10.27
C GLU A 123 -12.24 10.69 -9.99
N LYS A 124 -12.05 10.03 -8.87
CA LYS A 124 -12.83 8.88 -8.44
C LYS A 124 -13.18 9.01 -6.96
N TYR A 125 -14.03 8.15 -6.51
CA TYR A 125 -14.28 7.93 -5.09
C TYR A 125 -14.34 6.43 -4.82
N ALA A 126 -14.05 6.02 -3.60
CA ALA A 126 -14.28 4.64 -3.22
C ALA A 126 -15.56 4.53 -2.39
N TYR A 127 -16.20 3.38 -2.50
CA TYR A 127 -17.44 3.05 -1.80
C TYR A 127 -17.28 1.69 -1.13
N TRP A 128 -17.38 1.68 0.18
CA TRP A 128 -17.40 0.45 0.97
C TRP A 128 -18.82 0.12 1.39
N HIS A 129 -19.23 -1.14 1.20
CA HIS A 129 -20.56 -1.61 1.53
C HIS A 129 -20.56 -3.07 1.91
N ASN A 130 -20.98 -3.38 3.15
CA ASN A 130 -21.11 -4.75 3.66
C ASN A 130 -19.88 -5.64 3.38
N GLY A 131 -18.68 -5.14 3.62
CA GLY A 131 -17.43 -5.87 3.41
C GLY A 131 -16.92 -5.85 1.96
N ASN A 132 -17.66 -5.28 1.01
CA ASN A 132 -17.20 -5.13 -0.36
C ASN A 132 -16.74 -3.70 -0.62
N LEU A 133 -15.69 -3.55 -1.40
CA LEU A 133 -15.10 -2.26 -1.75
C LEU A 133 -15.15 -2.03 -3.24
N PHE A 134 -15.59 -0.85 -3.64
CA PHE A 134 -15.73 -0.47 -5.04
C PHE A 134 -14.98 0.83 -5.30
N MET A 135 -14.31 0.91 -6.44
CA MET A 135 -13.86 2.16 -7.01
C MET A 135 -14.91 2.65 -8.00
N CYS A 136 -15.37 3.89 -7.80
CA CYS A 136 -16.41 4.51 -8.60
C CYS A 136 -15.85 5.71 -9.36
N ASP A 137 -16.36 5.96 -10.56
CA ASP A 137 -16.09 7.16 -11.36
C ASP A 137 -17.24 8.19 -11.29
N ALA A 138 -17.08 9.30 -11.99
CA ALA A 138 -18.09 10.35 -12.03
C ALA A 138 -19.42 9.91 -12.65
N ASP A 139 -19.40 8.89 -13.50
CA ASP A 139 -20.58 8.31 -14.13
C ASP A 139 -21.22 7.20 -13.27
N ASN A 140 -20.70 7.01 -12.04
CA ASN A 140 -21.12 5.98 -11.09
C ASN A 140 -20.90 4.54 -11.57
N ASN A 141 -20.00 4.32 -12.53
CA ASN A 141 -19.55 2.98 -12.85
C ASN A 141 -18.76 2.42 -11.66
N LYS A 142 -19.13 1.22 -11.20
CA LYS A 142 -18.53 0.56 -10.05
C LYS A 142 -17.65 -0.60 -10.49
N ASN A 143 -16.42 -0.62 -9.98
CA ASN A 143 -15.50 -1.73 -10.15
C ASN A 143 -15.09 -2.25 -8.78
N GLU A 144 -15.39 -3.51 -8.49
CA GLU A 144 -15.01 -4.13 -7.23
C GLU A 144 -13.49 -4.29 -7.15
N ILE A 145 -12.93 -3.95 -5.99
CA ILE A 145 -11.50 -3.99 -5.74
C ILE A 145 -11.21 -4.69 -4.40
N MET A 146 -10.03 -5.28 -4.32
CA MET A 146 -9.60 -6.02 -3.14
C MET A 146 -9.29 -5.09 -1.97
N TYR A 147 -8.58 -4.01 -2.22
CA TYR A 147 -8.29 -2.95 -1.25
C TYR A 147 -7.95 -1.63 -1.93
N ILE A 148 -7.98 -0.56 -1.16
CA ILE A 148 -7.43 0.75 -1.51
C ILE A 148 -6.32 1.11 -0.53
N HIS A 149 -5.18 1.58 -1.08
CA HIS A 149 -4.05 2.09 -0.31
C HIS A 149 -4.09 3.62 -0.30
N LEU A 150 -4.24 4.21 0.88
CA LEU A 150 -4.43 5.65 1.05
C LEU A 150 -3.12 6.44 1.06
N GLN A 151 -1.96 5.78 1.06
CA GLN A 151 -0.64 6.40 1.05
C GLN A 151 -0.46 7.47 2.14
N LYS A 152 -0.80 7.11 3.38
CA LYS A 152 -0.64 7.99 4.57
C LYS A 152 -1.39 9.32 4.46
N ARG A 153 -2.51 9.34 3.75
CA ARG A 153 -3.39 10.50 3.70
C ARG A 153 -3.92 10.84 5.08
N LYS A 154 -3.89 12.12 5.40
CA LYS A 154 -4.55 12.60 6.62
C LYS A 154 -6.04 12.72 6.34
N MET A 155 -6.83 11.85 6.96
CA MET A 155 -8.29 11.94 6.92
C MET A 155 -8.77 12.98 7.94
N SER A 156 -9.68 13.86 7.53
CA SER A 156 -10.16 14.96 8.36
C SER A 156 -11.21 14.52 9.36
N ASN A 157 -11.95 13.46 9.07
CA ASN A 157 -12.91 12.84 9.98
C ASN A 157 -12.72 11.33 9.99
N TRP A 158 -12.90 10.77 11.16
CA TRP A 158 -13.06 9.35 11.35
C TRP A 158 -14.54 9.11 11.58
N LEU A 159 -15.16 8.29 10.74
CA LEU A 159 -16.47 7.77 11.08
C LEU A 159 -16.32 6.99 12.39
N ASP A 160 -17.24 7.21 13.33
CA ASP A 160 -17.52 6.22 14.34
C ASP A 160 -18.12 5.00 13.60
N ILE A 161 -17.22 4.20 13.03
CA ILE A 161 -17.56 2.93 12.39
C ILE A 161 -17.85 1.98 13.55
N ASP A 162 -19.09 2.04 14.03
CA ASP A 162 -19.60 1.00 14.90
C ASP A 162 -19.93 -0.25 14.06
N GLU A 163 -20.20 -1.36 14.73
CA GLU A 163 -20.61 -2.63 14.09
C GLU A 163 -21.89 -2.49 13.23
N LYS A 164 -22.56 -1.35 13.25
CA LYS A 164 -23.78 -1.02 12.51
C LYS A 164 -23.53 -0.20 11.25
N CYS A 165 -22.30 0.26 11.02
CA CYS A 165 -21.97 0.99 9.81
C CYS A 165 -21.87 0.04 8.62
N ASN A 166 -22.89 0.03 7.79
CA ASN A 166 -22.98 -0.87 6.64
C ASN A 166 -22.40 -0.30 5.35
N SER A 167 -22.15 1.02 5.30
CA SER A 167 -21.64 1.65 4.08
C SER A 167 -21.12 3.06 4.31
N PHE A 168 -20.03 3.40 3.60
CA PHE A 168 -19.47 4.76 3.58
C PHE A 168 -18.73 5.03 2.27
N TYR A 169 -18.63 6.30 1.93
CA TYR A 169 -17.76 6.78 0.86
C TYR A 169 -16.38 7.12 1.41
N ILE A 170 -15.36 6.86 0.60
CA ILE A 170 -13.97 7.24 0.87
C ILE A 170 -13.58 8.27 -0.17
N LEU A 171 -13.34 9.47 0.29
CA LEU A 171 -12.88 10.58 -0.54
C LEU A 171 -11.39 10.85 -0.30
N ARG A 172 -10.93 11.95 -0.84
CA ARG A 172 -9.52 12.34 -0.78
C ARG A 172 -8.98 12.44 0.66
N ASP A 173 -9.73 13.03 1.58
CA ASP A 173 -9.29 13.33 2.95
C ASP A 173 -10.42 13.16 3.99
N GLU A 174 -11.50 12.51 3.63
CA GLU A 174 -12.62 12.27 4.53
C GLU A 174 -13.40 11.00 4.21
N PHE A 175 -14.06 10.47 5.23
CA PHE A 175 -15.06 9.41 5.11
C PHE A 175 -16.44 10.02 5.26
N LEU A 176 -17.39 9.63 4.44
CA LEU A 176 -18.75 10.15 4.47
C LEU A 176 -19.78 9.04 4.61
N ASP A 177 -20.73 9.21 5.53
CA ASP A 177 -21.88 8.33 5.63
C ASP A 177 -22.76 8.45 4.37
N THR A 178 -23.16 7.32 3.84
CA THR A 178 -23.99 7.25 2.63
C THR A 178 -25.42 7.78 2.83
N LYS A 179 -25.89 7.87 4.07
CA LYS A 179 -27.30 8.18 4.38
C LYS A 179 -27.70 9.63 4.07
N ASN A 180 -26.75 10.55 4.11
CA ASN A 180 -27.06 11.99 4.08
C ASN A 180 -26.31 12.76 2.99
N VAL A 181 -25.67 12.06 2.05
CA VAL A 181 -24.75 12.68 1.11
C VAL A 181 -25.10 12.32 -0.32
N ASN A 182 -25.32 13.34 -1.15
CA ASN A 182 -25.33 13.18 -2.59
C ASN A 182 -23.88 13.27 -3.10
N ILE A 183 -23.33 12.15 -3.53
CA ILE A 183 -21.94 12.06 -3.99
C ILE A 183 -21.64 12.99 -5.17
N TYR A 184 -22.62 13.27 -6.03
CA TYR A 184 -22.43 14.16 -7.18
C TYR A 184 -22.19 15.60 -6.77
N ASP A 185 -22.79 16.06 -5.67
CA ASP A 185 -22.57 17.41 -5.15
C ASP A 185 -21.12 17.57 -4.63
N ILE A 186 -20.56 16.49 -4.12
CA ILE A 186 -19.18 16.46 -3.59
C ILE A 186 -18.14 16.41 -4.71
N LEU A 187 -18.36 15.58 -5.73
CA LEU A 187 -17.41 15.42 -6.85
C LEU A 187 -17.28 16.69 -7.68
N ASN A 188 -18.32 17.52 -7.71
CA ASN A 188 -18.30 18.80 -8.41
C ASN A 188 -17.61 19.93 -7.63
N PHE A 189 -17.28 19.69 -6.35
CA PHE A 189 -16.69 20.71 -5.49
C PHE A 189 -15.16 20.65 -5.55
N ILE A 190 -14.55 21.35 -6.50
CA ILE A 190 -13.10 21.63 -6.50
C ILE A 190 -12.89 22.99 -5.88
N ASP A 191 -12.48 23.04 -4.63
CA ASP A 191 -12.06 24.27 -3.99
C ASP A 191 -10.60 24.57 -4.36
N ILE A 192 -10.40 25.60 -5.20
CA ILE A 192 -9.07 26.07 -5.61
C ILE A 192 -8.22 26.46 -4.39
N ASN A 193 -8.84 26.99 -3.34
CA ASN A 193 -8.12 27.37 -2.13
C ASN A 193 -7.57 26.14 -1.40
N ARG A 194 -8.34 25.05 -1.31
CA ARG A 194 -7.87 23.79 -0.74
C ARG A 194 -6.72 23.20 -1.54
N GLN A 195 -6.78 23.25 -2.88
CA GLN A 195 -5.67 22.83 -3.75
C GLN A 195 -4.40 23.62 -3.42
N ASN A 196 -4.48 24.94 -3.33
CA ASN A 196 -3.33 25.80 -3.02
C ASN A 196 -2.74 25.52 -1.63
N ILE A 197 -3.60 25.32 -0.62
CA ILE A 197 -3.17 24.96 0.73
C ILE A 197 -2.45 23.62 0.71
N PHE A 198 -3.02 22.63 0.07
CA PHE A 198 -2.42 21.29 -0.06
C PHE A 198 -1.05 21.31 -0.76
N ASP A 199 -0.92 22.08 -1.85
CA ASP A 199 0.33 22.21 -2.57
C ASP A 199 1.41 22.86 -1.71
N LEU A 200 1.05 23.87 -0.92
CA LEU A 200 1.95 24.51 0.02
C LEU A 200 2.40 23.55 1.16
N GLU A 201 1.47 22.83 1.76
CA GLU A 201 1.76 21.84 2.80
C GLU A 201 2.67 20.73 2.28
N THR A 202 2.38 20.20 1.09
CA THR A 202 3.19 19.17 0.43
C THR A 202 4.62 19.65 0.18
N LYS A 203 4.76 20.90 -0.29
CA LYS A 203 6.08 21.51 -0.53
C LYS A 203 6.87 21.68 0.78
N ASN A 204 6.22 22.11 1.83
CA ASN A 204 6.85 22.26 3.14
C ASN A 204 7.25 20.91 3.76
N LYS A 205 6.41 19.90 3.64
CA LYS A 205 6.70 18.54 4.09
C LYS A 205 7.93 17.96 3.37
N ARG A 206 8.04 18.15 2.06
CA ARG A 206 9.22 17.73 1.28
C ARG A 206 10.51 18.44 1.73
N LYS A 207 10.44 19.73 1.96
CA LYS A 207 11.61 20.49 2.47
C LYS A 207 12.07 19.96 3.82
N LYS A 208 11.12 19.69 4.74
CA LYS A 208 11.41 19.11 6.06
C LYS A 208 12.06 17.72 5.90
N GLN A 209 11.49 16.86 5.08
CA GLN A 209 12.03 15.51 4.84
C GLN A 209 13.46 15.52 4.28
N ILE A 210 13.77 16.45 3.38
CA ILE A 210 15.15 16.61 2.86
C ILE A 210 16.08 17.02 4.00
N LEU A 211 15.68 17.98 4.84
CA LEU A 211 16.47 18.40 5.98
C LEU A 211 16.72 17.26 6.98
N ASP A 212 15.65 16.51 7.32
CA ASP A 212 15.74 15.35 8.22
C ASP A 212 16.69 14.27 7.66
N ASN A 213 16.64 13.99 6.36
CA ASN A 213 17.55 13.05 5.69
C ASN A 213 19.02 13.52 5.72
N ILE A 214 19.26 14.82 5.65
CA ILE A 214 20.60 15.40 5.79
C ILE A 214 21.09 15.25 7.24
N LEU A 215 20.26 15.65 8.20
CA LEU A 215 20.62 15.65 9.63
C LEU A 215 20.78 14.23 10.20
N SER A 216 20.00 13.28 9.76
CA SER A 216 20.08 11.86 10.18
C SER A 216 21.24 11.09 9.54
N GLY A 217 21.95 11.67 8.58
CA GLY A 217 22.98 10.97 7.80
C GLY A 217 22.44 9.97 6.76
N ALA A 218 21.14 9.89 6.56
CA ALA A 218 20.51 8.99 5.59
C ALA A 218 21.03 9.24 4.16
N LEU A 219 21.30 10.50 3.81
CA LEU A 219 21.88 10.86 2.52
C LEU A 219 23.29 10.27 2.34
N ILE A 220 24.11 10.29 3.39
CA ILE A 220 25.46 9.72 3.38
C ILE A 220 25.40 8.20 3.24
N ALA A 221 24.49 7.55 3.96
CA ALA A 221 24.28 6.11 3.86
C ALA A 221 23.85 5.70 2.44
N ARG A 222 22.96 6.47 1.83
CA ARG A 222 22.54 6.28 0.43
C ARG A 222 23.71 6.41 -0.56
N LEU A 223 24.54 7.42 -0.42
CA LEU A 223 25.73 7.62 -1.27
C LEU A 223 26.76 6.49 -1.09
N LYS A 224 26.94 5.96 0.12
CA LYS A 224 27.79 4.79 0.37
C LYS A 224 27.25 3.54 -0.31
N PHE A 225 25.94 3.31 -0.25
CA PHE A 225 25.30 2.18 -0.93
C PHE A 225 25.51 2.22 -2.45
N PHE A 226 25.33 3.39 -3.09
CA PHE A 226 25.54 3.53 -4.53
C PHE A 226 27.01 3.48 -4.97
N LYS A 227 27.96 3.78 -4.08
CA LYS A 227 29.39 3.64 -4.39
C LYS A 227 29.89 2.20 -4.29
N GLN A 228 29.11 1.30 -3.68
CA GLN A 228 29.43 -0.12 -3.59
C GLN A 228 28.84 -0.94 -4.75
N LYS A 229 28.07 -0.29 -5.62
CA LYS A 229 27.62 -0.79 -6.93
C LYS A 229 28.64 -0.41 -8.02
#